data_4efe0ba1442632c1a9439b6de642ef7d
#
_entry.id   4efe0ba1442632c1a9439b6de642ef7d
#
_cell.length_a   1.000
_cell.length_b   1.000
_cell.length_c   1.000
_cell.angle_alpha   90.00
_cell.angle_beta   90.00
_cell.angle_gamma   90.00
#
_symmetry.space_group_name_H-M   'P 1'
#
loop_
_entity.id
_entity.type
_entity.pdbx_description
1 polymer ?
#
loop_
_entity_poly.entity_id
_entity_poly.type
_entity_poly.pdbx_seq_one_letter_code
_entity_poly.pdbx_strand_id
1 'polypeptide(L)'
;MIRLEGVSKQFGGHPVFQDLTLAFRRGETAVVLGASGVGKSVMLKLILGLMKPDAGRIFIDGAEITGLSERHLIPLRTRFGMLFQGAALFDFLTVYENVAFALREHKKWPEEIIREVVRQKLALVDMDGTQDLLPEELSGGMRKRVGLARAIAMDPKVLLYDEPTTGLDPVTADTINELIVRCRRELKTTCIVVTHDMASAYKVGDRLVMLHEGRVIADGPPQVIRGHLDVRVQRFIHGDASLAAPPPQGDIP
;
A
#
# COMPACT_ATOMS: atom_id res chain seq x y z
N MET A 1 7.35 11.11 -10.26
CA MET A 1 6.74 9.84 -10.40
C MET A 1 5.26 9.86 -10.01
N ILE A 2 4.85 9.76 -8.74
CA ILE A 2 3.45 9.99 -8.33
C ILE A 2 3.41 11.26 -7.51
N ARG A 3 2.49 12.18 -7.81
CA ARG A 3 2.31 13.44 -7.06
C ARG A 3 0.82 13.68 -6.82
N LEU A 4 0.50 14.02 -5.60
CA LEU A 4 -0.77 14.59 -5.16
C LEU A 4 -0.52 16.09 -4.91
N GLU A 5 -1.32 16.96 -5.50
CA GLU A 5 -1.18 18.42 -5.40
C GLU A 5 -2.50 19.02 -4.93
N GLY A 6 -2.53 19.52 -3.70
CA GLY A 6 -3.69 20.15 -3.10
C GLY A 6 -4.91 19.24 -2.99
N VAL A 7 -4.71 17.93 -2.83
CA VAL A 7 -5.79 16.94 -2.87
C VAL A 7 -6.67 17.06 -1.64
N SER A 8 -7.96 17.27 -1.86
CA SER A 8 -8.99 17.23 -0.81
C SER A 8 -9.98 16.12 -1.09
N LYS A 9 -10.45 15.47 -0.03
CA LYS A 9 -11.46 14.40 -0.08
C LYS A 9 -12.29 14.39 1.19
N GLN A 10 -13.61 14.26 1.01
CA GLN A 10 -14.56 14.12 2.12
C GLN A 10 -15.61 13.05 1.84
N PHE A 11 -16.23 12.54 2.88
CA PHE A 11 -17.36 11.63 2.82
C PHE A 11 -18.45 12.11 3.79
N GLY A 12 -19.66 12.37 3.28
CA GLY A 12 -20.77 12.83 4.11
C GLY A 12 -20.48 14.10 4.92
N GLY A 13 -19.66 15.02 4.36
CA GLY A 13 -19.23 16.25 5.04
C GLY A 13 -18.03 16.07 5.97
N HIS A 14 -17.57 14.86 6.23
CA HIS A 14 -16.39 14.59 7.05
C HIS A 14 -15.13 14.61 6.19
N PRO A 15 -14.17 15.53 6.42
CA PRO A 15 -12.95 15.62 5.64
C PRO A 15 -12.00 14.46 5.98
N VAL A 16 -11.45 13.82 4.93
CA VAL A 16 -10.38 12.85 5.04
C VAL A 16 -9.04 13.48 4.68
N PHE A 17 -9.00 14.28 3.63
CA PHE A 17 -7.85 15.08 3.25
C PHE A 17 -8.27 16.53 3.02
N GLN A 18 -7.40 17.44 3.44
CA GLN A 18 -7.54 18.88 3.24
C GLN A 18 -6.21 19.41 2.68
N ASP A 19 -6.19 19.72 1.40
CA ASP A 19 -5.02 20.26 0.71
C ASP A 19 -3.76 19.37 0.83
N LEU A 20 -3.96 18.04 0.71
CA LEU A 20 -2.86 17.08 0.79
C LEU A 20 -1.93 17.23 -0.42
N THR A 21 -0.68 17.63 -0.17
CA THR A 21 0.40 17.65 -1.16
C THR A 21 1.47 16.66 -0.75
N LEU A 22 1.73 15.66 -1.61
CA LEU A 22 2.68 14.58 -1.35
C LEU A 22 3.23 14.03 -2.65
N ALA A 23 4.52 13.72 -2.69
CA ALA A 23 5.15 13.11 -3.85
C ALA A 23 5.86 11.81 -3.47
N PHE A 24 5.77 10.80 -4.34
CA PHE A 24 6.50 9.53 -4.23
C PHE A 24 7.53 9.44 -5.35
N ARG A 25 8.78 9.13 -4.99
CA ARG A 25 9.91 9.05 -5.90
C ARG A 25 9.99 7.65 -6.54
N ARG A 26 10.62 7.58 -7.69
CA ARG A 26 10.84 6.30 -8.38
C ARG A 26 11.90 5.49 -7.63
N GLY A 27 11.64 4.20 -7.43
CA GLY A 27 12.58 3.25 -6.82
C GLY A 27 12.67 3.32 -5.31
N GLU A 28 11.92 4.22 -4.63
CA GLU A 28 11.86 4.24 -3.16
C GLU A 28 10.74 3.33 -2.63
N THR A 29 10.89 2.85 -1.41
CA THR A 29 9.79 2.39 -0.59
C THR A 29 9.38 3.54 0.33
N ALA A 30 8.27 4.19 0.02
CA ALA A 30 7.66 5.18 0.89
C ALA A 30 6.62 4.51 1.77
N VAL A 31 6.75 4.64 3.08
CA VAL A 31 5.77 4.14 4.04
C VAL A 31 4.93 5.29 4.55
N VAL A 32 3.62 5.19 4.40
CA VAL A 32 2.67 6.18 4.92
C VAL A 32 2.06 5.65 6.21
N LEU A 33 2.38 6.32 7.28
CA LEU A 33 1.99 6.01 8.65
C LEU A 33 0.78 6.85 9.10
N GLY A 34 0.04 6.33 10.04
CA GLY A 34 -1.04 7.04 10.71
C GLY A 34 -2.06 6.11 11.33
N ALA A 35 -2.88 6.64 12.21
CA ALA A 35 -3.94 5.91 12.91
C ALA A 35 -4.94 5.28 11.92
N SER A 36 -5.70 4.29 12.40
CA SER A 36 -6.82 3.75 11.63
C SER A 36 -7.81 4.86 11.31
N GLY A 37 -8.33 4.86 10.07
CA GLY A 37 -9.31 5.86 9.62
C GLY A 37 -8.72 7.20 9.13
N VAL A 38 -7.40 7.45 9.23
CA VAL A 38 -6.79 8.72 8.79
C VAL A 38 -6.77 8.91 7.25
N GLY A 39 -7.25 7.93 6.49
CA GLY A 39 -7.35 8.03 5.02
C GLY A 39 -6.28 7.27 4.23
N LYS A 40 -5.43 6.46 4.85
CA LYS A 40 -4.34 5.74 4.15
C LYS A 40 -4.82 4.95 2.93
N SER A 41 -5.83 4.09 3.09
CA SER A 41 -6.41 3.31 1.98
C SER A 41 -7.16 4.19 0.97
N VAL A 42 -7.72 5.32 1.42
CA VAL A 42 -8.34 6.31 0.53
C VAL A 42 -7.28 6.91 -0.40
N MET A 43 -6.10 7.23 0.11
CA MET A 43 -4.98 7.73 -0.69
C MET A 43 -4.58 6.73 -1.77
N LEU A 44 -4.47 5.43 -1.46
CA LEU A 44 -4.17 4.40 -2.46
C LEU A 44 -5.25 4.32 -3.55
N LYS A 45 -6.53 4.40 -3.16
CA LYS A 45 -7.65 4.43 -4.12
C LYS A 45 -7.63 5.66 -5.02
N LEU A 46 -7.25 6.82 -4.49
CA LEU A 46 -7.07 8.05 -5.27
C LEU A 46 -5.91 7.90 -6.28
N ILE A 47 -4.77 7.35 -5.87
CA ILE A 47 -3.60 7.09 -6.75
C ILE A 47 -3.97 6.13 -7.89
N LEU A 48 -4.80 5.10 -7.61
CA LEU A 48 -5.27 4.16 -8.63
C LEU A 48 -6.39 4.73 -9.52
N GLY A 49 -6.89 5.92 -9.22
CA GLY A 49 -8.06 6.47 -9.90
C GLY A 49 -9.34 5.66 -9.69
N LEU A 50 -9.38 4.81 -8.65
CA LEU A 50 -10.59 4.10 -8.21
C LEU A 50 -11.57 5.06 -7.51
N MET A 51 -11.06 6.22 -7.13
CA MET A 51 -11.81 7.30 -6.50
C MET A 51 -11.29 8.64 -7.03
N LYS A 52 -12.18 9.61 -7.22
CA LYS A 52 -11.79 10.96 -7.60
C LYS A 52 -11.64 11.84 -6.35
N PRO A 53 -10.65 12.73 -6.32
CA PRO A 53 -10.60 13.78 -5.29
C PRO A 53 -11.75 14.77 -5.50
N ASP A 54 -12.11 15.49 -4.46
CA ASP A 54 -13.10 16.56 -4.54
C ASP A 54 -12.46 17.89 -4.98
N ALA A 55 -11.14 18.05 -4.71
CA ALA A 55 -10.30 19.12 -5.21
C ALA A 55 -8.85 18.66 -5.33
N GLY A 56 -8.03 19.44 -6.05
CA GLY A 56 -6.63 19.14 -6.29
C GLY A 56 -6.40 18.22 -7.49
N ARG A 57 -5.15 17.82 -7.71
CA ARG A 57 -4.72 17.07 -8.88
C ARG A 57 -3.80 15.92 -8.51
N ILE A 58 -3.85 14.85 -9.31
CA ILE A 58 -3.00 13.67 -9.13
C ILE A 58 -2.26 13.41 -10.43
N PHE A 59 -0.94 13.22 -10.33
CA PHE A 59 -0.06 12.98 -11.48
C PHE A 59 0.68 11.66 -11.32
N ILE A 60 0.78 10.92 -12.42
CA ILE A 60 1.59 9.70 -12.53
C ILE A 60 2.51 9.83 -13.74
N ASP A 61 3.82 9.78 -13.51
CA ASP A 61 4.88 9.99 -14.50
C ASP A 61 4.68 11.30 -15.32
N GLY A 62 4.20 12.35 -14.67
CA GLY A 62 3.97 13.65 -15.27
C GLY A 62 2.59 13.83 -15.94
N ALA A 63 1.86 12.76 -16.17
CA ALA A 63 0.49 12.82 -16.70
C ALA A 63 -0.53 13.03 -15.59
N GLU A 64 -1.42 14.01 -15.73
CA GLU A 64 -2.54 14.18 -14.81
C GLU A 64 -3.59 13.10 -15.04
N ILE A 65 -4.03 12.46 -13.95
CA ILE A 65 -5.02 11.38 -14.00
C ILE A 65 -6.40 11.78 -13.44
N THR A 66 -6.50 12.92 -12.79
CA THR A 66 -7.69 13.36 -12.02
C THR A 66 -8.97 13.37 -12.85
N GLY A 67 -8.88 13.84 -14.09
CA GLY A 67 -10.01 13.96 -15.02
C GLY A 67 -10.18 12.79 -15.99
N LEU A 68 -9.33 11.77 -15.92
CA LEU A 68 -9.35 10.68 -16.89
C LEU A 68 -10.63 9.84 -16.77
N SER A 69 -11.12 9.39 -17.93
CA SER A 69 -12.19 8.39 -17.99
C SER A 69 -11.66 7.01 -17.66
N GLU A 70 -12.56 6.08 -17.29
CA GLU A 70 -12.23 4.70 -16.95
C GLU A 70 -11.40 4.01 -18.05
N ARG A 71 -11.76 4.22 -19.32
CA ARG A 71 -11.03 3.69 -20.48
C ARG A 71 -9.54 4.10 -20.50
N HIS A 72 -9.22 5.31 -20.05
CA HIS A 72 -7.84 5.80 -19.98
C HIS A 72 -7.11 5.37 -18.71
N LEU A 73 -7.85 5.06 -17.63
CA LEU A 73 -7.28 4.56 -16.37
C LEU A 73 -6.91 3.07 -16.43
N ILE A 74 -7.61 2.24 -17.21
CA ILE A 74 -7.31 0.80 -17.34
C ILE A 74 -5.84 0.53 -17.72
N PRO A 75 -5.29 1.10 -18.81
CA PRO A 75 -3.89 0.86 -19.19
C PRO A 75 -2.89 1.39 -18.15
N LEU A 76 -3.28 2.40 -17.37
CA LEU A 76 -2.45 2.92 -16.31
C LEU A 76 -2.42 1.96 -15.12
N ARG A 77 -3.58 1.38 -14.75
CA ARG A 77 -3.68 0.43 -13.63
C ARG A 77 -2.89 -0.85 -13.85
N THR A 78 -2.68 -1.31 -15.09
CA THR A 78 -1.82 -2.48 -15.35
C THR A 78 -0.35 -2.27 -14.94
N ARG A 79 0.06 -1.02 -14.70
CA ARG A 79 1.39 -0.68 -14.20
C ARG A 79 1.51 -0.76 -12.68
N PHE A 80 0.40 -0.99 -11.98
CA PHE A 80 0.31 -1.10 -10.53
C PHE A 80 -0.02 -2.54 -10.12
N GLY A 81 0.65 -3.01 -9.08
CA GLY A 81 0.20 -4.16 -8.31
C GLY A 81 -0.30 -3.69 -6.96
N MET A 82 -1.31 -4.34 -6.41
CA MET A 82 -1.83 -3.99 -5.08
C MET A 82 -2.06 -5.23 -4.23
N LEU A 83 -1.45 -5.22 -3.04
CA LEU A 83 -1.79 -6.14 -1.97
C LEU A 83 -2.76 -5.45 -1.02
N PHE A 84 -3.99 -5.96 -0.97
CA PHE A 84 -5.05 -5.47 -0.09
C PHE A 84 -4.91 -6.01 1.33
N GLN A 85 -5.49 -5.32 2.31
CA GLN A 85 -5.46 -5.70 3.71
C GLN A 85 -5.95 -7.14 3.95
N GLY A 86 -7.02 -7.60 3.29
CA GLY A 86 -7.54 -8.96 3.35
C GLY A 86 -6.96 -9.93 2.31
N ALA A 87 -5.88 -9.56 1.60
CA ALA A 87 -5.39 -10.22 0.38
C ALA A 87 -6.38 -10.16 -0.80
N ALA A 88 -7.68 -10.11 -0.55
CA ALA A 88 -8.78 -10.01 -1.53
C ALA A 88 -8.68 -11.07 -2.65
N LEU A 89 -8.36 -12.31 -2.30
CA LEU A 89 -8.38 -13.42 -3.23
C LEU A 89 -9.82 -13.72 -3.65
N PHE A 90 -9.99 -14.23 -4.86
CA PHE A 90 -11.25 -14.80 -5.31
C PHE A 90 -11.40 -16.18 -4.68
N ASP A 91 -12.37 -16.35 -3.78
CA ASP A 91 -12.52 -17.56 -2.95
C ASP A 91 -12.83 -18.82 -3.77
N PHE A 92 -13.45 -18.66 -4.94
CA PHE A 92 -13.82 -19.74 -5.86
C PHE A 92 -12.75 -20.08 -6.90
N LEU A 93 -11.60 -19.39 -6.88
CA LEU A 93 -10.46 -19.64 -7.76
C LEU A 93 -9.31 -20.26 -6.96
N THR A 94 -8.59 -21.20 -7.57
CA THR A 94 -7.36 -21.75 -7.01
C THR A 94 -6.28 -20.67 -6.86
N VAL A 95 -5.21 -20.99 -6.15
CA VAL A 95 -3.99 -20.15 -6.05
C VAL A 95 -3.47 -19.82 -7.45
N TYR A 96 -3.35 -20.82 -8.32
CA TYR A 96 -2.95 -20.64 -9.71
C TYR A 96 -3.83 -19.63 -10.44
N GLU A 97 -5.14 -19.82 -10.40
CA GLU A 97 -6.10 -18.99 -11.09
C GLU A 97 -6.14 -17.56 -10.56
N ASN A 98 -6.01 -17.37 -9.24
CA ASN A 98 -5.88 -16.04 -8.63
C ASN A 98 -4.68 -15.26 -9.19
N VAL A 99 -3.52 -15.91 -9.33
CA VAL A 99 -2.30 -15.27 -9.84
C VAL A 99 -2.37 -15.09 -11.36
N ALA A 100 -2.93 -16.06 -12.09
CA ALA A 100 -3.08 -16.05 -13.55
C ALA A 100 -4.14 -15.03 -14.04
N PHE A 101 -5.06 -14.62 -13.18
CA PHE A 101 -6.25 -13.83 -13.56
C PHE A 101 -5.90 -12.60 -14.40
N ALA A 102 -5.03 -11.73 -13.89
CA ALA A 102 -4.63 -10.50 -14.59
C ALA A 102 -3.83 -10.79 -15.87
N LEU A 103 -3.06 -11.88 -15.90
CA LEU A 103 -2.32 -12.29 -17.08
C LEU A 103 -3.27 -12.69 -18.21
N ARG A 104 -4.31 -13.49 -17.92
CA ARG A 104 -5.32 -13.90 -18.89
C ARG A 104 -6.12 -12.72 -19.43
N GLU A 105 -6.49 -11.77 -18.58
CA GLU A 105 -7.25 -10.58 -18.96
C GLU A 105 -6.46 -9.59 -19.84
N HIS A 106 -5.17 -9.41 -19.55
CA HIS A 106 -4.38 -8.33 -20.17
C HIS A 106 -3.30 -8.80 -21.12
N LYS A 107 -2.91 -10.07 -21.07
CA LYS A 107 -1.89 -10.67 -21.95
C LYS A 107 -2.54 -11.75 -22.84
N LYS A 108 -2.27 -11.66 -24.11
CA LYS A 108 -2.71 -12.70 -25.07
C LYS A 108 -1.63 -13.79 -25.17
N TRP A 109 -1.19 -14.31 -24.02
CA TRP A 109 -0.16 -15.34 -23.97
C TRP A 109 -0.78 -16.74 -23.99
N PRO A 110 -0.07 -17.74 -24.59
CA PRO A 110 -0.43 -19.13 -24.41
C PRO A 110 -0.43 -19.55 -22.93
N GLU A 111 -1.29 -20.51 -22.57
CA GLU A 111 -1.45 -20.92 -21.17
C GLU A 111 -0.15 -21.52 -20.57
N GLU A 112 0.71 -22.10 -21.41
CA GLU A 112 2.02 -22.62 -21.00
C GLU A 112 2.93 -21.48 -20.48
N ILE A 113 2.91 -20.33 -21.14
CA ILE A 113 3.67 -19.15 -20.73
C ILE A 113 3.10 -18.59 -19.43
N ILE A 114 1.76 -18.49 -19.33
CA ILE A 114 1.10 -18.03 -18.10
C ILE A 114 1.47 -18.95 -16.94
N ARG A 115 1.46 -20.26 -17.13
CA ARG A 115 1.82 -21.26 -16.12
C ARG A 115 3.25 -21.07 -15.61
N GLU A 116 4.19 -20.84 -16.50
CA GLU A 116 5.58 -20.60 -16.11
C GLU A 116 5.73 -19.28 -15.33
N VAL A 117 5.07 -18.21 -15.77
CA VAL A 117 5.07 -16.93 -15.04
C VAL A 117 4.47 -17.10 -13.65
N VAL A 118 3.31 -17.75 -13.52
CA VAL A 118 2.67 -18.01 -12.23
C VAL A 118 3.60 -18.80 -11.31
N ARG A 119 4.23 -19.87 -11.82
CA ARG A 119 5.22 -20.67 -11.06
C ARG A 119 6.34 -19.79 -10.51
N GLN A 120 6.92 -18.92 -11.35
CA GLN A 120 7.98 -18.00 -10.93
C GLN A 120 7.51 -16.99 -9.86
N LYS A 121 6.29 -16.46 -10.00
CA LYS A 121 5.76 -15.50 -9.02
C LYS A 121 5.42 -16.17 -7.68
N LEU A 122 4.92 -17.40 -7.69
CA LEU A 122 4.70 -18.19 -6.47
C LEU A 122 6.02 -18.56 -5.80
N ALA A 123 7.04 -18.96 -6.55
CA ALA A 123 8.37 -19.21 -6.03
C ALA A 123 8.97 -17.97 -5.34
N LEU A 124 8.79 -16.78 -5.92
CA LEU A 124 9.30 -15.52 -5.34
C LEU A 124 8.70 -15.19 -3.97
N VAL A 125 7.51 -15.69 -3.68
CA VAL A 125 6.80 -15.49 -2.41
C VAL A 125 6.77 -16.74 -1.51
N ASP A 126 7.62 -17.73 -1.79
CA ASP A 126 7.74 -19.00 -1.07
C ASP A 126 6.40 -19.77 -0.99
N MET A 127 5.72 -19.89 -2.14
CA MET A 127 4.41 -20.57 -2.28
C MET A 127 4.47 -21.67 -3.36
N ASP A 128 5.63 -22.32 -3.55
CA ASP A 128 5.75 -23.45 -4.45
C ASP A 128 4.89 -24.62 -3.97
N GLY A 129 4.30 -25.34 -4.94
CA GLY A 129 3.50 -26.54 -4.65
C GLY A 129 2.07 -26.27 -4.13
N THR A 130 1.64 -25.01 -4.12
CA THR A 130 0.29 -24.64 -3.61
C THR A 130 -0.71 -24.28 -4.69
N GLN A 131 -0.37 -24.49 -5.96
CA GLN A 131 -1.10 -23.99 -7.14
C GLN A 131 -2.56 -24.42 -7.17
N ASP A 132 -2.85 -25.64 -6.73
CA ASP A 132 -4.17 -26.25 -6.80
C ASP A 132 -5.04 -26.00 -5.57
N LEU A 133 -4.48 -25.37 -4.50
CA LEU A 133 -5.23 -25.07 -3.29
C LEU A 133 -6.21 -23.93 -3.51
N LEU A 134 -7.32 -23.98 -2.75
CA LEU A 134 -8.28 -22.89 -2.63
C LEU A 134 -7.90 -21.93 -1.50
N PRO A 135 -8.34 -20.66 -1.53
CA PRO A 135 -8.06 -19.69 -0.47
C PRO A 135 -8.48 -20.13 0.93
N GLU A 136 -9.53 -20.95 1.06
CA GLU A 136 -10.00 -21.48 2.34
C GLU A 136 -9.01 -22.47 2.98
N GLU A 137 -8.18 -23.14 2.18
CA GLU A 137 -7.15 -24.08 2.62
C GLU A 137 -5.85 -23.37 3.09
N LEU A 138 -5.78 -22.03 2.91
CA LEU A 138 -4.58 -21.25 3.20
C LEU A 138 -4.65 -20.61 4.59
N SER A 139 -3.51 -20.56 5.28
CA SER A 139 -3.35 -19.73 6.48
C SER A 139 -3.42 -18.23 6.11
N GLY A 140 -3.59 -17.35 7.11
CA GLY A 140 -3.59 -15.88 6.89
C GLY A 140 -2.32 -15.38 6.20
N GLY A 141 -1.16 -15.85 6.61
CA GLY A 141 0.12 -15.54 5.99
C GLY A 141 0.23 -16.06 4.56
N MET A 142 -0.22 -17.29 4.29
CA MET A 142 -0.25 -17.86 2.94
C MET A 142 -1.17 -17.05 2.01
N ARG A 143 -2.36 -16.64 2.48
CA ARG A 143 -3.25 -15.76 1.69
C ARG A 143 -2.56 -14.44 1.30
N LYS A 144 -1.82 -13.82 2.23
CA LYS A 144 -1.04 -12.60 1.95
C LYS A 144 0.04 -12.85 0.90
N ARG A 145 0.76 -13.97 0.99
CA ARG A 145 1.80 -14.34 0.01
C ARG A 145 1.20 -14.56 -1.39
N VAL A 146 0.09 -15.28 -1.50
CA VAL A 146 -0.62 -15.46 -2.79
C VAL A 146 -1.16 -14.13 -3.31
N GLY A 147 -1.71 -13.26 -2.44
CA GLY A 147 -2.12 -11.90 -2.80
C GLY A 147 -0.95 -11.07 -3.35
N LEU A 148 0.24 -11.24 -2.77
CA LEU A 148 1.47 -10.61 -3.26
C LEU A 148 1.90 -11.19 -4.61
N ALA A 149 1.89 -12.53 -4.79
CA ALA A 149 2.17 -13.17 -6.08
C ALA A 149 1.25 -12.63 -7.19
N ARG A 150 -0.05 -12.50 -6.90
CA ARG A 150 -1.02 -11.88 -7.81
C ARG A 150 -0.70 -10.42 -8.11
N ALA A 151 -0.32 -9.64 -7.10
CA ALA A 151 0.03 -8.23 -7.28
C ALA A 151 1.26 -8.04 -8.18
N ILE A 152 2.21 -8.98 -8.16
CA ILE A 152 3.44 -8.92 -8.96
C ILE A 152 3.36 -9.67 -10.29
N ALA A 153 2.24 -10.32 -10.61
CA ALA A 153 2.09 -11.17 -11.79
C ALA A 153 2.36 -10.43 -13.11
N MET A 154 1.94 -9.18 -13.18
CA MET A 154 2.07 -8.32 -14.37
C MET A 154 3.39 -7.56 -14.48
N ASP A 155 4.39 -7.83 -13.63
CA ASP A 155 5.64 -7.06 -13.51
C ASP A 155 5.37 -5.54 -13.36
N PRO A 156 4.66 -5.13 -12.30
CA PRO A 156 4.23 -3.75 -12.13
C PRO A 156 5.43 -2.83 -11.89
N LYS A 157 5.28 -1.55 -12.28
CA LYS A 157 6.26 -0.49 -11.95
C LYS A 157 6.10 0.06 -10.55
N VAL A 158 4.91 -0.09 -9.98
CA VAL A 158 4.54 0.39 -8.64
C VAL A 158 3.81 -0.72 -7.90
N LEU A 159 4.22 -0.97 -6.66
CA LEU A 159 3.55 -1.86 -5.74
C LEU A 159 2.91 -1.06 -4.60
N LEU A 160 1.63 -1.25 -4.41
CA LEU A 160 0.86 -0.66 -3.33
C LEU A 160 0.54 -1.75 -2.30
N TYR A 161 0.78 -1.45 -1.04
CA TYR A 161 0.52 -2.36 0.07
C TYR A 161 -0.42 -1.68 1.06
N ASP A 162 -1.61 -2.24 1.24
CA ASP A 162 -2.59 -1.75 2.21
C ASP A 162 -2.58 -2.65 3.44
N GLU A 163 -1.97 -2.18 4.53
CA GLU A 163 -1.87 -2.87 5.82
C GLU A 163 -1.39 -4.34 5.65
N PRO A 164 -0.21 -4.58 5.05
CA PRO A 164 0.21 -5.92 4.62
C PRO A 164 0.37 -6.92 5.77
N THR A 165 0.73 -6.46 6.96
CA THR A 165 1.02 -7.30 8.14
C THR A 165 -0.13 -7.38 9.14
N THR A 166 -1.20 -6.61 8.94
CA THR A 166 -2.34 -6.57 9.88
C THR A 166 -3.01 -7.93 10.00
N GLY A 167 -3.24 -8.36 11.24
CA GLY A 167 -3.88 -9.64 11.58
C GLY A 167 -2.95 -10.85 11.56
N LEU A 168 -1.64 -10.64 11.43
CA LEU A 168 -0.63 -11.68 11.48
C LEU A 168 0.11 -11.64 12.83
N ASP A 169 0.61 -12.81 13.24
CA ASP A 169 1.56 -12.89 14.35
C ASP A 169 2.91 -12.22 13.96
N PRO A 170 3.76 -11.85 14.94
CA PRO A 170 5.00 -11.11 14.66
C PRO A 170 5.96 -11.82 13.71
N VAL A 171 6.07 -13.16 13.78
CA VAL A 171 6.98 -13.93 12.92
C VAL A 171 6.49 -13.95 11.48
N THR A 172 5.20 -14.21 11.31
CA THR A 172 4.56 -14.17 9.98
C THR A 172 4.59 -12.77 9.40
N ALA A 173 4.33 -11.72 10.19
CA ALA A 173 4.44 -10.33 9.79
C ALA A 173 5.86 -9.98 9.29
N ASP A 174 6.87 -10.44 10.02
CA ASP A 174 8.27 -10.25 9.65
C ASP A 174 8.60 -10.93 8.32
N THR A 175 8.08 -12.14 8.08
CA THR A 175 8.21 -12.84 6.79
C THR A 175 7.59 -12.04 5.64
N ILE A 176 6.42 -11.44 5.83
CA ILE A 176 5.80 -10.57 4.80
C ILE A 176 6.67 -9.33 4.53
N ASN A 177 7.26 -8.73 5.56
CA ASN A 177 8.18 -7.60 5.39
C ASN A 177 9.42 -8.00 4.57
N GLU A 178 10.01 -9.18 4.81
CA GLU A 178 11.11 -9.73 3.99
C GLU A 178 10.69 -9.90 2.52
N LEU A 179 9.48 -10.39 2.27
CA LEU A 179 8.96 -10.55 0.91
C LEU A 179 8.75 -9.20 0.22
N ILE A 180 8.29 -8.17 0.93
CA ILE A 180 8.17 -6.80 0.40
C ILE A 180 9.54 -6.29 -0.06
N VAL A 181 10.57 -6.44 0.78
CA VAL A 181 11.96 -6.03 0.48
C VAL A 181 12.51 -6.85 -0.70
N ARG A 182 12.30 -8.18 -0.71
CA ARG A 182 12.72 -9.08 -1.80
C ARG A 182 12.08 -8.69 -3.14
N CYS A 183 10.75 -8.55 -3.17
CA CYS A 183 10.01 -8.17 -4.38
C CYS A 183 10.47 -6.84 -4.94
N ARG A 184 10.66 -5.82 -4.08
CA ARG A 184 11.20 -4.52 -4.52
C ARG A 184 12.56 -4.67 -5.20
N ARG A 185 13.48 -5.41 -4.59
CA ARG A 185 14.83 -5.61 -5.10
C ARG A 185 14.84 -6.36 -6.43
N GLU A 186 14.12 -7.49 -6.50
CA GLU A 186 14.08 -8.34 -7.69
C GLU A 186 13.37 -7.65 -8.88
N LEU A 187 12.28 -6.96 -8.62
CA LEU A 187 11.46 -6.32 -9.65
C LEU A 187 11.86 -4.86 -9.92
N LYS A 188 12.75 -4.28 -9.11
CA LYS A 188 13.18 -2.86 -9.19
C LYS A 188 11.99 -1.90 -9.22
N THR A 189 10.97 -2.18 -8.41
CA THR A 189 9.72 -1.42 -8.35
C THR A 189 9.80 -0.26 -7.38
N THR A 190 8.86 0.68 -7.51
CA THR A 190 8.55 1.68 -6.49
C THR A 190 7.49 1.11 -5.57
N CYS A 191 7.64 1.26 -4.27
CA CYS A 191 6.69 0.73 -3.29
C CYS A 191 6.04 1.86 -2.49
N ILE A 192 4.73 1.78 -2.29
CA ILE A 192 3.99 2.60 -1.33
C ILE A 192 3.32 1.64 -0.36
N VAL A 193 3.72 1.69 0.89
CA VAL A 193 3.17 0.87 1.97
C VAL A 193 2.37 1.76 2.88
N VAL A 194 1.12 1.45 3.13
CA VAL A 194 0.35 2.13 4.17
C VAL A 194 0.19 1.18 5.35
N THR A 195 0.53 1.65 6.54
CA THR A 195 0.46 0.85 7.76
C THR A 195 0.37 1.72 9.02
N HIS A 196 -0.01 1.13 10.12
CA HIS A 196 0.12 1.68 11.46
C HIS A 196 1.20 0.98 12.28
N ASP A 197 1.85 -0.06 11.71
CA ASP A 197 2.89 -0.85 12.38
C ASP A 197 4.28 -0.21 12.18
N MET A 198 4.85 0.28 13.25
CA MET A 198 6.17 0.92 13.24
C MET A 198 7.31 -0.06 12.98
N ALA A 199 7.20 -1.32 13.43
CA ALA A 199 8.25 -2.32 13.20
C ALA A 199 8.37 -2.61 11.69
N SER A 200 7.24 -2.87 11.04
CA SER A 200 7.17 -3.02 9.57
C SER A 200 7.69 -1.77 8.86
N ALA A 201 7.25 -0.58 9.29
CA ALA A 201 7.65 0.68 8.65
C ALA A 201 9.16 0.89 8.65
N TYR A 202 9.81 0.64 9.80
CA TYR A 202 11.27 0.76 9.91
C TYR A 202 12.04 -0.30 9.11
N LYS A 203 11.46 -1.48 8.93
CA LYS A 203 12.08 -2.59 8.21
C LYS A 203 12.04 -2.38 6.69
N VAL A 204 10.91 -1.94 6.16
CA VAL A 204 10.70 -1.88 4.70
C VAL A 204 10.92 -0.49 4.09
N GLY A 205 10.85 0.59 4.88
CA GLY A 205 10.79 1.97 4.40
C GLY A 205 12.16 2.63 4.20
N ASP A 206 12.37 3.22 3.04
CA ASP A 206 13.46 4.20 2.83
C ASP A 206 13.05 5.59 3.34
N ARG A 207 11.75 5.88 3.26
CA ARG A 207 11.13 7.14 3.67
C ARG A 207 9.81 6.87 4.37
N LEU A 208 9.60 7.55 5.48
CA LEU A 208 8.38 7.48 6.27
C LEU A 208 7.65 8.82 6.17
N VAL A 209 6.36 8.76 5.89
CA VAL A 209 5.46 9.91 5.82
C VAL A 209 4.36 9.71 6.84
N MET A 210 4.19 10.61 7.77
CA MET A 210 3.16 10.48 8.79
C MET A 210 1.96 11.37 8.50
N LEU A 211 0.80 10.73 8.39
CA LEU A 211 -0.49 11.39 8.23
C LEU A 211 -1.19 11.54 9.59
N HIS A 212 -1.69 12.75 9.84
CA HIS A 212 -2.53 13.07 10.98
C HIS A 212 -3.61 14.08 10.56
N GLU A 213 -4.86 13.79 10.84
CA GLU A 213 -6.01 14.65 10.49
C GLU A 213 -5.98 15.15 9.03
N GLY A 214 -5.72 14.23 8.11
CA GLY A 214 -5.72 14.51 6.68
C GLY A 214 -4.54 15.33 6.15
N ARG A 215 -3.50 15.53 6.96
CA ARG A 215 -2.29 16.29 6.61
C ARG A 215 -1.02 15.49 6.88
N VAL A 216 0.06 15.83 6.16
CA VAL A 216 1.39 15.32 6.47
C VAL A 216 1.97 16.13 7.63
N ILE A 217 2.34 15.47 8.73
CA ILE A 217 2.95 16.10 9.90
C ILE A 217 4.43 15.76 10.05
N ALA A 218 4.91 14.70 9.40
CA ALA A 218 6.33 14.35 9.34
C ALA A 218 6.64 13.63 8.03
N ASP A 219 7.83 13.87 7.48
CA ASP A 219 8.28 13.29 6.21
C ASP A 219 9.81 13.24 6.21
N GLY A 220 10.38 12.06 6.09
CA GLY A 220 11.82 11.88 6.06
C GLY A 220 12.27 10.43 6.18
N PRO A 221 13.58 10.17 6.16
CA PRO A 221 14.11 8.83 6.39
C PRO A 221 13.79 8.35 7.83
N PRO A 222 13.81 7.02 8.06
CA PRO A 222 13.47 6.43 9.36
C PRO A 222 14.14 7.08 10.58
N GLN A 223 15.41 7.46 10.44
CA GLN A 223 16.18 8.09 11.52
C GLN A 223 15.63 9.47 11.90
N VAL A 224 15.19 10.26 10.91
CA VAL A 224 14.59 11.58 11.13
C VAL A 224 13.23 11.44 11.83
N ILE A 225 12.43 10.47 11.42
CA ILE A 225 11.10 10.23 12.02
C ILE A 225 11.26 9.74 13.46
N ARG A 226 12.24 8.88 13.75
CA ARG A 226 12.52 8.39 15.12
C ARG A 226 12.88 9.50 16.08
N GLY A 227 13.63 10.51 15.63
CA GLY A 227 14.04 11.68 16.43
C GLY A 227 13.15 12.91 16.25
N HIS A 228 11.97 12.78 15.67
CA HIS A 228 11.12 13.93 15.37
C HIS A 228 10.61 14.61 16.65
N LEU A 229 10.58 15.96 16.67
CA LEU A 229 10.24 16.72 17.89
C LEU A 229 8.72 16.88 18.11
N ASP A 230 7.88 16.65 17.07
CA ASP A 230 6.43 16.76 17.20
C ASP A 230 5.91 15.66 18.13
N VAL A 231 5.24 16.07 19.17
CA VAL A 231 4.67 15.18 20.18
C VAL A 231 3.67 14.16 19.62
N ARG A 232 2.95 14.51 18.56
CA ARG A 232 2.00 13.61 17.88
C ARG A 232 2.73 12.48 17.16
N VAL A 233 3.90 12.78 16.58
CA VAL A 233 4.79 11.80 15.94
C VAL A 233 5.33 10.84 17.00
N GLN A 234 5.85 11.38 18.11
CA GLN A 234 6.43 10.58 19.21
C GLN A 234 5.38 9.66 19.85
N ARG A 235 4.16 10.14 20.07
CA ARG A 235 3.03 9.34 20.55
C ARG A 235 2.77 8.14 19.66
N PHE A 236 2.70 8.38 18.36
CA PHE A 236 2.43 7.31 17.41
C PHE A 236 3.55 6.26 17.41
N ILE A 237 4.81 6.71 17.42
CA ILE A 237 5.99 5.83 17.41
C ILE A 237 6.03 4.93 18.65
N HIS A 238 5.72 5.50 19.82
CA HIS A 238 5.83 4.78 21.11
C HIS A 238 4.53 4.10 21.53
N GLY A 239 3.43 4.30 20.81
CA GLY A 239 2.11 3.76 21.21
C GLY A 239 1.63 4.36 22.52
N ASP A 240 2.06 5.58 22.85
CA ASP A 240 1.83 6.19 24.17
C ASP A 240 0.58 7.08 24.18
N ALA A 241 -0.47 6.59 24.84
CA ALA A 241 -1.70 7.34 25.03
C ALA A 241 -1.56 8.45 26.12
N SER A 242 -0.54 8.37 26.99
CA SER A 242 -0.35 9.29 28.11
C SER A 242 0.19 10.66 27.66
N LEU A 243 0.83 10.73 26.50
CA LEU A 243 1.21 11.97 25.84
C LEU A 243 -0.03 12.75 25.34
N ALA A 244 -1.25 12.59 25.93
CA ALA A 244 -2.47 13.28 25.56
C ALA A 244 -2.33 14.80 25.71
N ALA A 245 -3.09 15.57 24.90
CA ALA A 245 -3.00 17.03 24.85
C ALA A 245 -2.94 17.66 26.25
N PRO A 246 -2.24 18.77 26.42
CA PRO A 246 -2.38 19.54 27.65
C PRO A 246 -3.85 19.79 27.88
N PRO A 247 -4.33 19.75 29.14
CA PRO A 247 -5.72 20.07 29.45
C PRO A 247 -6.05 21.43 28.82
N PRO A 248 -7.28 21.63 28.33
CA PRO A 248 -7.67 22.95 27.86
C PRO A 248 -7.33 23.95 28.97
N GLN A 249 -6.60 25.01 28.61
CA GLN A 249 -6.35 26.11 29.54
C GLN A 249 -7.71 26.62 29.95
N GLY A 250 -8.10 26.27 31.19
CA GLY A 250 -9.31 26.79 31.78
C GLY A 250 -9.20 28.28 31.82
N ASP A 251 -10.25 28.93 31.33
CA ASP A 251 -10.45 30.36 31.59
C ASP A 251 -10.28 30.59 33.08
N ILE A 252 -9.22 31.31 33.43
CA ILE A 252 -9.05 31.84 34.79
C ILE A 252 -10.00 33.02 34.90
N PRO A 253 -10.84 33.02 35.90
CA PRO A 253 -11.87 34.06 36.09
C PRO A 253 -11.27 35.48 36.32
#